data_552b6de683dd11ac0ba7a8ca6ed454be
#
_entry.id   552b6de683dd11ac0ba7a8ca6ed454be
#
_cell.length_a   1.000
_cell.length_b   1.000
_cell.length_c   1.000
_cell.angle_alpha   90.00
_cell.angle_beta   90.00
_cell.angle_gamma   90.00
#
_symmetry.space_group_name_H-M   'P 1'
#
loop_
_entity.id
_entity.type
_entity.pdbx_description
1 polymer ?
#
loop_
_entity_poly.entity_id
_entity_poly.type
_entity_poly.pdbx_seq_one_letter_code
_entity_poly.pdbx_strand_id
1 'polypeptide(L)'
;VLLSLTHEMNTQYQFEHTFMISAEHGHGVIDLRKSLATKVPVHPWLYPEDQIADLPLRMIAAEMTREKLTLRLHQELPYQLTVETDDWEERKDGSARIDQVIYVVRDGHKGIVLGNKGETIKAISKAARQELETFLGRRVHLFCQVKVREKWLEDAQRYSEMGLNFKDGNI
;
A
#
# COMPACT_ATOMS: atom_id res chain seq x y z
N VAL A 1 10.78 -3.39 29.45
CA VAL A 1 9.75 -2.49 28.88
C VAL A 1 8.60 -3.31 28.31
N LEU A 2 8.79 -4.23 27.32
CA LEU A 2 7.68 -4.98 26.73
C LEU A 2 6.92 -5.87 27.70
N LEU A 3 7.62 -6.58 28.59
CA LEU A 3 6.98 -7.45 29.61
C LEU A 3 6.16 -6.66 30.62
N SER A 4 6.63 -5.48 31.06
CA SER A 4 5.83 -4.61 31.96
C SER A 4 4.60 -4.06 31.28
N LEU A 5 4.72 -3.66 30.01
CA LEU A 5 3.58 -3.21 29.21
C LEU A 5 2.55 -4.33 29.01
N THR A 6 3.01 -5.53 28.68
CA THR A 6 2.16 -6.72 28.56
C THR A 6 1.40 -7.00 29.85
N HIS A 7 2.08 -6.90 31.01
CA HIS A 7 1.43 -7.10 32.29
C HIS A 7 0.36 -6.02 32.56
N GLU A 8 0.68 -4.76 32.33
CA GLU A 8 -0.25 -3.65 32.48
C GLU A 8 -1.51 -3.82 31.61
N MET A 9 -1.33 -4.16 30.32
CA MET A 9 -2.44 -4.39 29.41
C MET A 9 -3.31 -5.57 29.84
N ASN A 10 -2.72 -6.67 30.31
CA ASN A 10 -3.46 -7.84 30.78
C ASN A 10 -4.16 -7.60 32.13
N THR A 11 -3.76 -6.59 32.93
CA THR A 11 -4.52 -6.19 34.12
C THR A 11 -5.77 -5.37 33.80
N GLN A 12 -5.73 -4.63 32.68
CA GLN A 12 -6.88 -3.84 32.21
C GLN A 12 -7.90 -4.67 31.43
N TYR A 13 -7.43 -5.68 30.69
CA TYR A 13 -8.27 -6.56 29.88
C TYR A 13 -7.71 -7.97 29.84
N GLN A 14 -8.58 -8.97 29.99
CA GLN A 14 -8.17 -10.39 29.87
C GLN A 14 -8.07 -10.79 28.40
N PHE A 15 -6.85 -10.76 27.85
CA PHE A 15 -6.58 -11.28 26.53
C PHE A 15 -6.39 -12.79 26.60
N GLU A 16 -6.94 -13.52 25.64
CA GLU A 16 -6.74 -14.97 25.54
C GLU A 16 -5.26 -15.32 25.26
N HIS A 17 -4.64 -14.54 24.38
CA HIS A 17 -3.21 -14.66 24.04
C HIS A 17 -2.60 -13.28 23.78
N THR A 18 -1.35 -13.10 24.16
CA THR A 18 -0.56 -11.91 23.84
C THR A 18 0.71 -12.33 23.13
N PHE A 19 0.95 -11.78 21.94
CA PHE A 19 2.11 -12.08 21.11
C PHE A 19 3.05 -10.87 21.07
N MET A 20 4.32 -11.09 21.36
CA MET A 20 5.38 -10.11 21.12
C MET A 20 5.93 -10.33 19.72
N ILE A 21 5.65 -9.41 18.81
CA ILE A 21 6.07 -9.51 17.41
C ILE A 21 6.93 -8.32 16.99
N SER A 22 7.81 -8.57 16.04
CA SER A 22 8.46 -7.53 15.24
C SER A 22 8.03 -7.69 13.80
N ALA A 23 7.20 -6.79 13.29
CA ALA A 23 6.75 -6.83 11.90
C ALA A 23 7.93 -6.65 10.92
N GLU A 24 8.89 -5.78 11.27
CA GLU A 24 10.08 -5.51 10.47
C GLU A 24 11.02 -6.73 10.34
N HIS A 25 11.21 -7.46 11.43
CA HIS A 25 12.17 -8.57 11.49
C HIS A 25 11.50 -9.96 11.44
N GLY A 26 10.19 -10.03 11.44
CA GLY A 26 9.42 -11.26 11.39
C GLY A 26 9.43 -12.09 12.69
N HIS A 27 10.07 -11.62 13.76
CA HIS A 27 10.10 -12.34 15.03
C HIS A 27 8.68 -12.47 15.60
N GLY A 28 8.31 -13.67 16.06
CA GLY A 28 7.00 -13.96 16.66
C GLY A 28 5.82 -14.01 15.66
N VAL A 29 5.99 -13.58 14.41
CA VAL A 29 4.92 -13.55 13.40
C VAL A 29 4.45 -14.96 13.03
N ILE A 30 5.36 -15.94 12.98
CA ILE A 30 5.03 -17.34 12.67
C ILE A 30 4.11 -17.93 13.74
N ASP A 31 4.35 -17.65 15.02
CA ASP A 31 3.57 -18.17 16.13
C ASP A 31 2.19 -17.52 16.17
N LEU A 32 2.11 -16.19 15.93
CA LEU A 32 0.84 -15.49 15.75
C LEU A 32 0.03 -16.12 14.60
N ARG A 33 0.64 -16.35 13.43
CA ARG A 33 -0.02 -16.96 12.27
C ARG A 33 -0.54 -18.36 12.57
N LYS A 34 0.25 -19.20 13.25
CA LYS A 34 -0.18 -20.55 13.67
C LYS A 34 -1.38 -20.47 14.62
N SER A 35 -1.32 -19.60 15.61
CA SER A 35 -2.42 -19.41 16.56
C SER A 35 -3.70 -18.96 15.87
N LEU A 36 -3.62 -17.99 14.95
CA LEU A 36 -4.77 -17.52 14.17
C LEU A 36 -5.34 -18.63 13.27
N ALA A 37 -4.47 -19.42 12.64
CA ALA A 37 -4.91 -20.53 11.78
C ALA A 37 -5.73 -21.59 12.52
N THR A 38 -5.50 -21.81 13.82
CA THR A 38 -6.31 -22.73 14.63
C THR A 38 -7.67 -22.19 15.02
N LYS A 39 -7.87 -20.89 14.91
CA LYS A 39 -9.11 -20.19 15.30
C LYS A 39 -10.04 -19.90 14.11
N VAL A 40 -9.53 -19.96 12.90
CA VAL A 40 -10.31 -19.76 11.68
C VAL A 40 -11.16 -20.99 11.43
N PRO A 41 -12.50 -20.85 11.25
CA PRO A 41 -13.37 -21.98 10.94
C PRO A 41 -13.04 -22.52 9.54
N VAL A 42 -13.22 -23.82 9.35
CA VAL A 42 -13.15 -24.45 8.03
C VAL A 42 -14.30 -23.93 7.18
N HIS A 43 -13.97 -23.25 6.11
CA HIS A 43 -14.92 -22.63 5.18
C HIS A 43 -14.41 -22.82 3.75
N PRO A 44 -15.28 -22.92 2.73
CA PRO A 44 -14.85 -22.80 1.32
C PRO A 44 -14.07 -21.51 1.09
N TRP A 45 -13.11 -21.54 0.18
CA TRP A 45 -12.36 -20.35 -0.21
C TRP A 45 -13.30 -19.23 -0.65
N LEU A 46 -13.18 -18.06 -0.04
CA LEU A 46 -13.94 -16.88 -0.43
C LEU A 46 -13.37 -16.23 -1.70
N TYR A 47 -12.11 -16.49 -1.97
CA TYR A 47 -11.36 -16.01 -3.14
C TYR A 47 -10.71 -17.21 -3.84
N PRO A 48 -10.44 -17.16 -5.15
CA PRO A 48 -9.61 -18.13 -5.85
C PRO A 48 -8.25 -18.34 -5.15
N GLU A 49 -7.69 -19.53 -5.26
CA GLU A 49 -6.47 -19.94 -4.55
C GLU A 49 -5.24 -19.07 -4.91
N ASP A 50 -5.25 -18.50 -6.12
CA ASP A 50 -4.24 -17.60 -6.67
C ASP A 50 -4.52 -16.11 -6.38
N GLN A 51 -5.64 -15.79 -5.73
CA GLN A 51 -6.01 -14.43 -5.39
C GLN A 51 -5.63 -14.11 -3.94
N ILE A 52 -4.71 -13.16 -3.74
CA ILE A 52 -4.19 -12.77 -2.42
C ILE A 52 -5.22 -11.99 -1.60
N ALA A 53 -6.06 -11.18 -2.28
CA ALA A 53 -7.11 -10.36 -1.67
C ALA A 53 -8.12 -9.91 -2.73
N ASP A 54 -9.24 -9.35 -2.30
CA ASP A 54 -10.24 -8.71 -3.19
C ASP A 54 -9.76 -7.36 -3.75
N LEU A 55 -8.49 -7.07 -3.59
CA LEU A 55 -7.87 -5.86 -4.14
C LEU A 55 -7.47 -6.10 -5.59
N PRO A 56 -8.01 -5.33 -6.55
CA PRO A 56 -7.57 -5.40 -7.94
C PRO A 56 -6.05 -5.22 -8.05
N LEU A 57 -5.40 -5.94 -8.94
CA LEU A 57 -3.95 -5.82 -9.19
C LEU A 57 -3.49 -4.37 -9.40
N ARG A 58 -4.35 -3.53 -9.95
CA ARG A 58 -4.13 -2.09 -10.13
C ARG A 58 -3.90 -1.37 -8.79
N MET A 59 -4.66 -1.73 -7.75
CA MET A 59 -4.51 -1.14 -6.41
C MET A 59 -3.22 -1.64 -5.73
N ILE A 60 -2.90 -2.91 -5.86
CA ILE A 60 -1.64 -3.48 -5.32
C ILE A 60 -0.44 -2.77 -5.96
N ALA A 61 -0.46 -2.59 -7.28
CA ALA A 61 0.59 -1.87 -7.99
C ALA A 61 0.72 -0.40 -7.56
N ALA A 62 -0.41 0.27 -7.32
CA ALA A 62 -0.42 1.64 -6.81
C ALA A 62 0.18 1.72 -5.40
N GLU A 63 -0.16 0.79 -4.51
CA GLU A 63 0.38 0.73 -3.16
C GLU A 63 1.89 0.43 -3.12
N MET A 64 2.40 -0.45 -3.98
CA MET A 64 3.85 -0.67 -4.12
C MET A 64 4.58 0.61 -4.50
N THR A 65 4.03 1.39 -5.43
CA THR A 65 4.62 2.69 -5.80
C THR A 65 4.50 3.71 -4.68
N ARG A 66 3.36 3.74 -3.96
CA ARG A 66 3.16 4.62 -2.80
C ARG A 66 4.14 4.29 -1.67
N GLU A 67 4.43 3.04 -1.43
CA GLU A 67 5.47 2.63 -0.46
C GLU A 67 6.84 3.22 -0.83
N LYS A 68 7.27 3.15 -2.11
CA LYS A 68 8.56 3.72 -2.53
C LYS A 68 8.60 5.24 -2.40
N LEU A 69 7.47 5.91 -2.60
CA LEU A 69 7.32 7.33 -2.30
C LEU A 69 7.50 7.59 -0.80
N THR A 70 6.82 6.83 0.05
CA THR A 70 6.88 6.95 1.51
C THR A 70 8.29 6.75 2.06
N LEU A 71 9.00 5.75 1.56
CA LEU A 71 10.38 5.46 1.98
C LEU A 71 11.40 6.53 1.55
N ARG A 72 11.10 7.29 0.51
CA ARG A 72 12.03 8.27 -0.05
C ARG A 72 11.71 9.73 0.28
N LEU A 73 10.47 10.01 0.56
CA LEU A 73 10.00 11.35 0.92
C LEU A 73 9.97 11.50 2.44
N HIS A 74 10.12 12.72 2.91
CA HIS A 74 10.24 13.02 4.34
C HIS A 74 9.11 13.91 4.83
N GLN A 75 9.01 14.06 6.15
CA GLN A 75 8.03 14.88 6.85
C GLN A 75 6.58 14.44 6.56
N GLU A 76 5.67 15.36 6.36
CA GLU A 76 4.25 15.12 6.12
C GLU A 76 3.91 14.74 4.67
N LEU A 77 4.85 14.88 3.74
CA LEU A 77 4.56 14.68 2.32
C LEU A 77 4.05 13.28 1.95
N PRO A 78 4.53 12.17 2.57
CA PRO A 78 3.97 10.84 2.34
C PRO A 78 2.48 10.70 2.64
N TYR A 79 1.94 11.52 3.53
CA TYR A 79 0.53 11.52 3.92
C TYR A 79 -0.33 12.45 3.06
N GLN A 80 0.29 13.28 2.22
CA GLN A 80 -0.36 14.26 1.36
C GLN A 80 -0.24 13.90 -0.12
N LEU A 81 -0.05 12.62 -0.40
CA LEU A 81 -0.03 12.08 -1.75
C LEU A 81 -0.78 10.75 -1.82
N THR A 82 -1.16 10.41 -3.03
CA THR A 82 -1.74 9.11 -3.35
C THR A 82 -1.32 8.68 -4.74
N VAL A 83 -1.42 7.39 -5.02
CA VAL A 83 -1.10 6.81 -6.32
C VAL A 83 -2.34 6.11 -6.86
N GLU A 84 -2.62 6.32 -8.12
CA GLU A 84 -3.65 5.59 -8.86
C GLU A 84 -3.04 4.94 -10.08
N THR A 85 -3.46 3.71 -10.38
CA THR A 85 -3.13 3.06 -11.65
C THR A 85 -4.19 3.46 -12.67
N ASP A 86 -3.82 4.39 -13.56
CA ASP A 86 -4.70 4.96 -14.56
C ASP A 86 -4.96 3.95 -15.70
N ASP A 87 -3.90 3.32 -16.20
CA ASP A 87 -4.02 2.32 -17.25
C ASP A 87 -3.12 1.08 -16.99
N TRP A 88 -3.59 -0.07 -17.51
CA TRP A 88 -2.89 -1.35 -17.44
C TRP A 88 -3.13 -2.12 -18.73
N GLU A 89 -2.08 -2.34 -19.48
CA GLU A 89 -2.09 -3.04 -20.76
C GLU A 89 -1.21 -4.29 -20.71
N GLU A 90 -1.80 -5.44 -21.05
CA GLU A 90 -1.09 -6.68 -21.27
C GLU A 90 -0.53 -6.70 -22.71
N ARG A 91 0.79 -6.77 -22.84
CA ARG A 91 1.44 -6.76 -24.13
C ARG A 91 1.60 -8.15 -24.73
N LYS A 92 1.69 -8.22 -26.06
CA LYS A 92 1.85 -9.48 -26.82
C LYS A 92 3.13 -10.25 -26.46
N ASP A 93 4.16 -9.57 -25.99
CA ASP A 93 5.43 -10.16 -25.52
C ASP A 93 5.38 -10.68 -24.08
N GLY A 94 4.22 -10.67 -23.45
CA GLY A 94 3.99 -11.10 -22.06
C GLY A 94 4.38 -10.05 -21.03
N SER A 95 4.90 -8.88 -21.42
CA SER A 95 5.17 -7.78 -20.49
C SER A 95 3.90 -7.00 -20.17
N ALA A 96 3.87 -6.34 -18.99
CA ALA A 96 2.81 -5.41 -18.60
C ALA A 96 3.28 -3.97 -18.79
N ARG A 97 2.42 -3.11 -19.37
CA ARG A 97 2.55 -1.66 -19.28
C ARG A 97 1.62 -1.13 -18.22
N ILE A 98 2.15 -0.34 -17.31
CA ILE A 98 1.40 0.23 -16.19
C ILE A 98 1.63 1.74 -16.19
N ASP A 99 0.56 2.50 -16.36
CA ASP A 99 0.58 3.95 -16.28
C ASP A 99 -0.04 4.38 -14.95
N GLN A 100 0.71 5.12 -14.13
CA GLN A 100 0.29 5.57 -12.80
C GLN A 100 0.33 7.08 -12.68
N VAL A 101 -0.61 7.62 -11.90
CA VAL A 101 -0.65 9.03 -11.53
C VAL A 101 -0.44 9.17 -10.03
N ILE A 102 0.53 9.98 -9.67
CA ILE A 102 0.82 10.40 -8.30
C ILE A 102 0.14 11.73 -8.09
N TYR A 103 -0.91 11.77 -7.28
CA TYR A 103 -1.60 13.00 -6.92
C TYR A 103 -0.97 13.62 -5.68
N VAL A 104 -0.74 14.91 -5.72
CA VAL A 104 -0.25 15.73 -4.62
C VAL A 104 -1.15 16.94 -4.42
N VAL A 105 -1.17 17.50 -3.20
CA VAL A 105 -2.09 18.58 -2.83
C VAL A 105 -1.72 19.92 -3.48
N ARG A 106 -0.43 20.19 -3.73
CA ARG A 106 0.05 21.51 -4.22
C ARG A 106 1.32 21.40 -5.08
N ASP A 107 1.61 22.45 -5.85
CA ASP A 107 2.77 22.48 -6.75
C ASP A 107 4.12 22.32 -6.04
N GLY A 108 4.26 22.85 -4.81
CA GLY A 108 5.48 22.65 -4.01
C GLY A 108 5.77 21.16 -3.76
N HIS A 109 4.74 20.37 -3.49
CA HIS A 109 4.85 18.91 -3.32
C HIS A 109 5.23 18.22 -4.64
N LYS A 110 4.66 18.66 -5.76
CA LYS A 110 5.02 18.17 -7.10
C LYS A 110 6.51 18.37 -7.38
N GLY A 111 7.04 19.56 -7.06
CA GLY A 111 8.46 19.84 -7.20
C GLY A 111 9.35 18.88 -6.39
N ILE A 112 8.98 18.59 -5.14
CA ILE A 112 9.71 17.65 -4.27
C ILE A 112 9.67 16.22 -4.81
N VAL A 113 8.48 15.75 -5.24
CA VAL A 113 8.31 14.39 -5.80
C VAL A 113 9.10 14.22 -7.09
N LEU A 114 9.11 15.23 -7.95
CA LEU A 114 9.92 15.20 -9.18
C LEU A 114 11.43 15.22 -8.86
N GLY A 115 11.83 16.06 -7.93
CA GLY A 115 13.24 16.30 -7.61
C GLY A 115 13.98 17.08 -8.68
N ASN A 116 15.28 17.31 -8.46
CA ASN A 116 16.12 18.03 -9.41
C ASN A 116 16.18 17.25 -10.73
N LYS A 117 15.79 17.90 -11.83
CA LYS A 117 15.74 17.30 -13.19
C LYS A 117 15.03 15.93 -13.24
N GLY A 118 14.09 15.65 -12.34
CA GLY A 118 13.34 14.42 -12.29
C GLY A 118 14.07 13.23 -11.64
N GLU A 119 15.15 13.45 -10.93
CA GLU A 119 15.95 12.38 -10.31
C GLU A 119 15.17 11.59 -9.25
N THR A 120 14.36 12.27 -8.43
CA THR A 120 13.62 11.63 -7.36
C THR A 120 12.54 10.69 -7.92
N ILE A 121 11.71 11.18 -8.83
CA ILE A 121 10.66 10.35 -9.45
C ILE A 121 11.26 9.18 -10.26
N LYS A 122 12.39 9.41 -10.95
CA LYS A 122 13.08 8.35 -11.70
C LYS A 122 13.56 7.22 -10.77
N ALA A 123 14.12 7.57 -9.62
CA ALA A 123 14.58 6.57 -8.65
C ALA A 123 13.42 5.81 -8.00
N ILE A 124 12.30 6.50 -7.67
CA ILE A 124 11.07 5.90 -7.16
C ILE A 124 10.48 4.93 -8.19
N SER A 125 10.26 5.38 -9.42
CA SER A 125 9.70 4.55 -10.49
C SER A 125 10.57 3.33 -10.80
N LYS A 126 11.90 3.47 -10.71
CA LYS A 126 12.81 2.33 -10.88
C LYS A 126 12.63 1.29 -9.78
N ALA A 127 12.57 1.72 -8.51
CA ALA A 127 12.39 0.82 -7.36
C ALA A 127 11.02 0.13 -7.40
N ALA A 128 9.94 0.89 -7.66
CA ALA A 128 8.59 0.35 -7.80
C ALA A 128 8.49 -0.65 -8.96
N ARG A 129 9.07 -0.34 -10.11
CA ARG A 129 9.11 -1.25 -11.26
C ARG A 129 9.80 -2.57 -10.93
N GLN A 130 10.94 -2.55 -10.25
CA GLN A 130 11.68 -3.75 -9.88
C GLN A 130 10.88 -4.66 -8.96
N GLU A 131 10.16 -4.08 -8.00
CA GLU A 131 9.30 -4.83 -7.10
C GLU A 131 8.09 -5.41 -7.82
N LEU A 132 7.44 -4.63 -8.70
CA LEU A 132 6.35 -5.09 -9.55
C LEU A 132 6.80 -6.24 -10.47
N GLU A 133 8.00 -6.18 -11.04
CA GLU A 133 8.56 -7.26 -11.84
C GLU A 133 8.74 -8.55 -11.02
N THR A 134 9.21 -8.42 -9.79
CA THR A 134 9.36 -9.55 -8.85
C THR A 134 7.99 -10.12 -8.47
N PHE A 135 7.04 -9.27 -8.15
CA PHE A 135 5.69 -9.67 -7.74
C PHE A 135 4.92 -10.36 -8.87
N LEU A 136 4.97 -9.79 -10.09
CA LEU A 136 4.25 -10.31 -11.25
C LEU A 136 4.99 -11.44 -11.96
N GLY A 137 6.25 -11.71 -11.64
CA GLY A 137 7.10 -12.72 -12.27
C GLY A 137 7.38 -12.45 -13.75
N ARG A 138 7.26 -11.18 -14.19
CA ARG A 138 7.40 -10.77 -15.61
C ARG A 138 7.87 -9.33 -15.75
N ARG A 139 8.27 -8.96 -16.96
CA ARG A 139 8.75 -7.61 -17.27
C ARG A 139 7.64 -6.57 -17.17
N VAL A 140 7.95 -5.43 -16.53
CA VAL A 140 7.03 -4.30 -16.35
C VAL A 140 7.60 -3.03 -16.97
N HIS A 141 6.75 -2.30 -17.68
CA HIS A 141 7.00 -0.93 -18.15
C HIS A 141 6.14 0.03 -17.32
N LEU A 142 6.74 0.60 -16.27
CA LEU A 142 6.07 1.52 -15.35
C LEU A 142 6.30 2.97 -15.77
N PHE A 143 5.21 3.71 -15.93
CA PHE A 143 5.20 5.15 -16.21
C PHE A 143 4.47 5.88 -15.08
N CYS A 144 5.14 6.85 -14.44
CA CYS A 144 4.58 7.63 -13.35
C CYS A 144 4.48 9.10 -13.77
N GLN A 145 3.29 9.68 -13.65
CA GLN A 145 3.03 11.11 -13.81
C GLN A 145 2.72 11.74 -12.45
N VAL A 146 3.14 12.99 -12.23
CA VAL A 146 2.80 13.73 -11.01
C VAL A 146 1.82 14.84 -11.36
N LYS A 147 0.63 14.81 -10.78
CA LYS A 147 -0.44 15.81 -10.97
C LYS A 147 -0.81 16.45 -9.64
N VAL A 148 -1.17 17.73 -9.67
CA VAL A 148 -1.74 18.42 -8.51
C VAL A 148 -3.25 18.24 -8.51
N ARG A 149 -3.80 17.84 -7.34
CA ARG A 149 -5.24 17.72 -7.09
C ARG A 149 -5.51 18.10 -5.64
N GLU A 150 -5.90 19.35 -5.42
CA GLU A 150 -5.99 19.97 -4.08
C GLU A 150 -6.93 19.23 -3.11
N LYS A 151 -8.03 18.68 -3.60
CA LYS A 151 -9.07 18.03 -2.79
C LYS A 151 -9.14 16.50 -2.94
N TRP A 152 -8.04 15.84 -3.28
CA TRP A 152 -8.08 14.39 -3.48
C TRP A 152 -8.47 13.60 -2.20
N LEU A 153 -8.22 14.17 -1.01
CA LEU A 153 -8.61 13.56 0.27
C LEU A 153 -10.14 13.56 0.50
N GLU A 154 -10.88 14.44 -0.17
CA GLU A 154 -12.32 14.59 -0.03
C GLU A 154 -13.09 13.93 -1.19
N ASP A 155 -12.43 13.13 -2.01
CA ASP A 155 -13.02 12.53 -3.20
C ASP A 155 -13.84 11.29 -2.86
N ALA A 156 -15.17 11.44 -2.81
CA ALA A 156 -16.11 10.36 -2.49
C ALA A 156 -15.98 9.13 -3.41
N GLN A 157 -15.60 9.32 -4.68
CA GLN A 157 -15.43 8.22 -5.62
C GLN A 157 -14.31 7.29 -5.19
N ARG A 158 -13.22 7.83 -4.67
CA ARG A 158 -12.07 7.04 -4.19
C ARG A 158 -12.41 6.19 -2.97
N TYR A 159 -13.21 6.72 -2.05
CA TYR A 159 -13.70 5.93 -0.91
C TYR A 159 -14.58 4.78 -1.40
N SER A 160 -15.43 5.02 -2.38
CA SER A 160 -16.26 4.00 -3.00
C SER A 160 -15.42 2.90 -3.69
N GLU A 161 -14.36 3.26 -4.40
CA GLU A 161 -13.42 2.32 -5.04
C GLU A 161 -12.67 1.45 -4.03
N MET A 162 -12.45 1.94 -2.81
CA MET A 162 -11.89 1.20 -1.69
C MET A 162 -12.94 0.39 -0.92
N GLY A 163 -14.21 0.37 -1.37
CA GLY A 163 -15.32 -0.27 -0.67
C GLY A 163 -15.78 0.48 0.59
N LEU A 164 -15.38 1.74 0.74
CA LEU A 164 -15.72 2.60 1.87
C LEU A 164 -16.85 3.56 1.49
N ASN A 165 -17.81 3.75 2.40
CA ASN A 165 -18.83 4.79 2.24
C ASN A 165 -18.28 6.14 2.72
N PHE A 166 -18.10 7.08 1.80
CA PHE A 166 -17.83 8.46 2.14
C PHE A 166 -19.12 9.07 2.71
N LYS A 167 -19.17 9.26 4.02
CA LYS A 167 -20.21 10.09 4.64
C LYS A 167 -19.67 11.52 4.66
N ASP A 168 -20.34 12.41 3.93
CA ASP A 168 -20.09 13.85 4.01
C ASP A 168 -19.96 14.26 5.48
N GLY A 169 -18.82 14.86 5.82
CA GLY A 169 -18.34 15.09 7.15
C GLY A 169 -19.34 15.70 8.12
N ASN A 170 -20.00 14.85 8.86
CA ASN A 170 -20.57 15.14 10.17
C ASN A 170 -20.03 14.08 11.14
N ILE A 171 -18.90 14.38 11.73
CA ILE A 171 -18.47 13.81 13.00
C ILE A 171 -18.94 14.79 14.08
#